data_dcabe251928427d4b89dd17953c3bc6c
#
_entry.id   dcabe251928427d4b89dd17953c3bc6c
#
_cell.length_a   1.000
_cell.length_b   1.000
_cell.length_c   1.000
_cell.angle_alpha   90.00
_cell.angle_beta   90.00
_cell.angle_gamma   90.00
#
_symmetry.space_group_name_H-M   'P 1'
#
loop_
_entity.id
_entity.type
_entity.pdbx_description
1 polymer ?
#
loop_
_entity_poly.entity_id
_entity_poly.type
_entity_poly.pdbx_seq_one_letter_code
_entity_poly.pdbx_strand_id
1 'polypeptide(L)'
;MKVGSMNVLFGGKLAYHPKLKVKRPRGEDHKVYLVREDREIYVNNYHQDCIFEKDLAPCLAPVAIDRDNGVVEAFVSEEMKILGLQWHPERRFETENAQEETRKIVLDFIRKYVTR
;
A
#
# COMPACT_ATOMS: atom_id res chain seq x y z
N MET A 1 -10.28 7.25 -7.80
CA MET A 1 -10.93 6.26 -6.89
C MET A 1 -10.00 5.93 -5.74
N LYS A 2 -10.51 5.85 -4.53
CA LYS A 2 -9.72 5.43 -3.38
C LYS A 2 -9.30 3.97 -3.53
N VAL A 3 -8.12 3.65 -3.01
CA VAL A 3 -7.53 2.31 -3.10
C VAL A 3 -8.42 1.24 -2.46
N GLY A 4 -9.01 1.57 -1.29
CA GLY A 4 -9.95 0.66 -0.63
C GLY A 4 -11.19 0.39 -1.46
N SER A 5 -11.74 1.42 -2.11
CA SER A 5 -12.90 1.28 -2.99
C SER A 5 -12.58 0.40 -4.21
N MET A 6 -11.37 0.51 -4.72
CA MET A 6 -10.91 -0.34 -5.84
C MET A 6 -10.88 -1.81 -5.42
N ASN A 7 -10.38 -2.10 -4.24
CA ASN A 7 -10.37 -3.47 -3.70
C ASN A 7 -11.78 -4.04 -3.61
N VAL A 8 -12.72 -3.27 -3.08
CA VAL A 8 -14.14 -3.69 -2.97
C VAL A 8 -14.73 -3.93 -4.35
N LEU A 9 -14.45 -3.05 -5.31
CA LEU A 9 -14.95 -3.20 -6.69
C LEU A 9 -14.50 -4.54 -7.31
N PHE A 10 -13.30 -4.99 -6.99
CA PHE A 10 -12.76 -6.24 -7.52
C PHE A 10 -13.05 -7.47 -6.66
N GLY A 11 -13.92 -7.34 -5.66
CA GLY A 11 -14.39 -8.47 -4.85
C GLY A 11 -13.73 -8.63 -3.48
N GLY A 12 -12.92 -7.66 -3.07
CA GLY A 12 -12.34 -7.66 -1.74
C GLY A 12 -13.23 -6.99 -0.70
N LYS A 13 -12.70 -6.83 0.50
CA LYS A 13 -13.40 -6.19 1.62
C LYS A 13 -12.58 -5.06 2.22
N LEU A 14 -13.25 -4.22 3.00
CA LEU A 14 -12.65 -3.05 3.64
C LEU A 14 -12.99 -3.05 5.12
N ALA A 15 -12.04 -2.67 5.96
CA ALA A 15 -12.23 -2.52 7.40
C ALA A 15 -11.86 -1.11 7.84
N TYR A 16 -12.32 -0.73 9.03
CA TYR A 16 -12.02 0.58 9.59
C TYR A 16 -10.80 0.54 10.50
N HIS A 17 -10.09 1.65 10.53
CA HIS A 17 -8.91 1.88 11.35
C HIS A 17 -9.06 1.44 12.83
N PRO A 18 -10.19 1.66 13.53
CA PRO A 18 -10.34 1.22 14.91
C PRO A 18 -10.17 -0.28 15.16
N LYS A 19 -10.21 -1.09 14.11
CA LYS A 19 -10.02 -2.54 14.22
C LYS A 19 -8.55 -2.99 14.18
N LEU A 20 -7.62 -2.06 13.97
CA LEU A 20 -6.19 -2.38 13.95
C LEU A 20 -5.68 -2.66 15.36
N LYS A 21 -4.77 -3.64 15.47
CA LYS A 21 -4.11 -3.95 16.74
C LYS A 21 -3.21 -2.81 17.21
N VAL A 22 -2.48 -2.22 16.26
CA VAL A 22 -1.59 -1.11 16.50
C VAL A 22 -2.12 0.09 15.74
N LYS A 23 -2.52 1.12 16.47
CA LYS A 23 -3.01 2.35 15.83
C LYS A 23 -1.84 3.15 15.28
N ARG A 24 -2.05 3.71 14.10
CA ARG A 24 -1.07 4.58 13.44
C ARG A 24 -1.58 6.03 13.49
N PRO A 25 -0.88 6.94 14.16
CA PRO A 25 -1.25 8.35 14.13
C PRO A 25 -1.20 8.91 12.72
N ARG A 26 -2.17 9.77 12.40
CA ARG A 26 -2.26 10.38 11.07
C ARG A 26 -1.00 11.21 10.77
N GLY A 27 -0.42 11.00 9.61
CA GLY A 27 0.76 11.74 9.15
C GLY A 27 2.08 11.18 9.65
N GLU A 28 2.07 10.23 10.59
CA GLU A 28 3.30 9.60 11.06
C GLU A 28 3.76 8.50 10.10
N ASP A 29 5.08 8.43 9.89
CA ASP A 29 5.64 7.35 9.09
C ASP A 29 5.64 6.05 9.87
N HIS A 30 5.44 4.94 9.17
CA HIS A 30 5.56 3.61 9.74
C HIS A 30 6.20 2.66 8.74
N LYS A 31 6.66 1.52 9.22
CA LYS A 31 7.29 0.52 8.36
C LYS A 31 6.28 -0.30 7.59
N VAL A 32 6.60 -0.59 6.34
CA VAL A 32 5.92 -1.61 5.56
C VAL A 32 6.94 -2.56 4.97
N TYR A 33 6.53 -3.81 4.83
CA TYR A 33 7.34 -4.87 4.23
C TYR A 33 7.05 -4.96 2.74
N LEU A 34 8.09 -4.85 1.92
CA LEU A 34 7.99 -5.02 0.47
C LEU A 34 8.11 -6.50 0.15
N VAL A 35 7.01 -7.11 -0.28
CA VAL A 35 6.88 -8.55 -0.42
C VAL A 35 7.91 -9.14 -1.40
N ARG A 36 8.09 -8.49 -2.57
CA ARG A 36 8.97 -9.01 -3.62
C ARG A 36 10.45 -8.78 -3.35
N GLU A 37 10.78 -7.71 -2.62
CA GLU A 37 12.15 -7.32 -2.35
C GLU A 37 12.67 -7.83 -1.01
N ASP A 38 11.79 -8.37 -0.18
CA ASP A 38 12.10 -8.88 1.16
C ASP A 38 12.88 -7.86 2.00
N ARG A 39 12.35 -6.64 2.06
CA ARG A 39 12.93 -5.56 2.88
C ARG A 39 11.83 -4.60 3.33
N GLU A 40 12.14 -3.78 4.31
CA GLU A 40 11.21 -2.80 4.85
C GLU A 40 11.58 -1.38 4.38
N ILE A 41 10.54 -0.57 4.17
CA ILE A 41 10.68 0.87 3.94
C ILE A 41 9.72 1.61 4.86
N TYR A 42 9.88 2.93 4.95
CA TYR A 42 8.95 3.79 5.69
C TYR A 42 8.00 4.49 4.71
N VAL A 43 6.73 4.59 5.12
CA VAL A 43 5.69 5.29 4.36
C VAL A 43 4.85 6.12 5.33
N ASN A 44 4.21 7.17 4.82
CA ASN A 44 3.33 7.98 5.66
C ASN A 44 1.97 7.31 5.86
N ASN A 45 1.17 7.83 6.80
CA ASN A 45 -0.13 7.27 7.14
C ASN A 45 -1.20 8.36 7.15
N TYR A 46 -2.06 8.37 6.13
CA TYR A 46 -3.15 9.32 5.98
C TYR A 46 -4.50 8.65 5.69
N HIS A 47 -4.58 7.32 5.76
CA HIS A 47 -5.82 6.60 5.50
C HIS A 47 -6.48 6.10 6.78
N GLN A 48 -7.78 5.97 6.75
CA GLN A 48 -8.58 5.43 7.86
C GLN A 48 -9.12 4.05 7.56
N ASP A 49 -9.33 3.76 6.28
CA ASP A 49 -9.80 2.46 5.83
C ASP A 49 -8.61 1.52 5.62
N CYS A 50 -8.81 0.24 5.89
CA CYS A 50 -7.76 -0.76 5.84
C CYS A 50 -8.18 -1.98 5.04
N ILE A 51 -7.23 -2.58 4.33
CA ILE A 51 -7.42 -3.83 3.62
C ILE A 51 -6.55 -4.87 4.33
N PHE A 52 -7.17 -5.81 5.05
CA PHE A 52 -6.42 -6.92 5.62
C PHE A 52 -6.02 -7.89 4.52
N GLU A 53 -4.91 -8.60 4.70
CA GLU A 53 -4.42 -9.54 3.69
C GLU A 53 -5.49 -10.54 3.22
N LYS A 54 -6.28 -11.06 4.15
CA LYS A 54 -7.36 -12.02 3.85
C LYS A 54 -8.48 -11.41 3.01
N ASP A 55 -8.58 -10.08 2.99
CA ASP A 55 -9.66 -9.34 2.32
C ASP A 55 -9.25 -8.70 1.01
N LEU A 56 -8.00 -8.92 0.58
CA LEU A 56 -7.53 -8.44 -0.72
C LEU A 56 -8.24 -9.20 -1.84
N ALA A 57 -8.70 -8.48 -2.87
CA ALA A 57 -9.39 -9.09 -4.00
C ALA A 57 -8.49 -10.14 -4.68
N PRO A 58 -9.06 -11.25 -5.16
CA PRO A 58 -8.26 -12.35 -5.73
C PRO A 58 -7.40 -11.95 -6.94
N CYS A 59 -7.80 -10.94 -7.71
CA CYS A 59 -7.05 -10.48 -8.87
C CYS A 59 -5.91 -9.52 -8.53
N LEU A 60 -5.77 -9.15 -7.25
CA LEU A 60 -4.74 -8.23 -6.77
C LEU A 60 -3.69 -8.99 -5.98
N ALA A 61 -2.43 -8.59 -6.13
CA ALA A 61 -1.32 -9.15 -5.37
C ALA A 61 -0.73 -8.10 -4.43
N PRO A 62 -0.40 -8.44 -3.19
CA PRO A 62 0.18 -7.48 -2.27
C PRO A 62 1.60 -7.11 -2.68
N VAL A 63 1.93 -5.84 -2.61
CA VAL A 63 3.27 -5.30 -2.86
C VAL A 63 3.93 -4.88 -1.55
N ALA A 64 3.16 -4.25 -0.66
CA ALA A 64 3.64 -3.80 0.64
C ALA A 64 2.62 -4.12 1.72
N ILE A 65 3.11 -4.58 2.86
CA ILE A 65 2.26 -5.02 3.98
C ILE A 65 2.77 -4.40 5.29
N ASP A 66 1.84 -3.84 6.06
CA ASP A 66 2.09 -3.50 7.46
C ASP A 66 1.96 -4.80 8.26
N ARG A 67 3.09 -5.44 8.58
CA ARG A 67 3.10 -6.75 9.22
C ARG A 67 2.62 -6.75 10.66
N ASP A 68 2.69 -5.60 11.34
CA ASP A 68 2.21 -5.49 12.72
C ASP A 68 0.69 -5.68 12.79
N ASN A 69 -0.02 -5.26 11.75
CA ASN A 69 -1.48 -5.28 11.70
C ASN A 69 -2.05 -6.24 10.65
N GLY A 70 -1.23 -6.78 9.76
CA GLY A 70 -1.71 -7.62 8.66
C GLY A 70 -2.48 -6.83 7.60
N VAL A 71 -2.09 -5.57 7.38
CA VAL A 71 -2.77 -4.64 6.47
C VAL A 71 -1.98 -4.51 5.18
N VAL A 72 -2.67 -4.63 4.05
CA VAL A 72 -2.08 -4.39 2.72
C VAL A 72 -1.99 -2.89 2.50
N GLU A 73 -0.78 -2.38 2.34
CA GLU A 73 -0.51 -0.96 2.12
C GLU A 73 -0.30 -0.64 0.63
N ALA A 74 0.04 -1.62 -0.17
CA ALA A 74 0.13 -1.47 -1.63
C ALA A 74 -0.18 -2.80 -2.30
N PHE A 75 -0.82 -2.71 -3.46
CA PHE A 75 -1.14 -3.89 -4.27
C PHE A 75 -0.95 -3.61 -5.75
N VAL A 76 -0.91 -4.68 -6.54
CA VAL A 76 -0.74 -4.59 -7.98
C VAL A 76 -1.67 -5.57 -8.70
N SER A 77 -2.16 -5.18 -9.87
CA SER A 77 -2.72 -6.07 -10.85
C SER A 77 -1.84 -6.00 -12.09
N GLU A 78 -1.14 -7.07 -12.39
CA GLU A 78 -0.28 -7.13 -13.59
C GLU A 78 -1.12 -7.12 -14.86
N GLU A 79 -2.24 -7.83 -14.85
CA GLU A 79 -3.14 -7.93 -15.97
C GLU A 79 -3.75 -6.57 -16.34
N MET A 80 -4.25 -5.84 -15.33
CA MET A 80 -4.91 -4.55 -15.56
C MET A 80 -3.94 -3.37 -15.51
N LYS A 81 -2.67 -3.62 -15.21
CA LYS A 81 -1.63 -2.58 -15.07
C LYS A 81 -2.01 -1.52 -14.05
N ILE A 82 -2.41 -1.97 -12.86
CA ILE A 82 -2.80 -1.11 -11.75
C ILE A 82 -1.81 -1.27 -10.59
N LEU A 83 -1.39 -0.14 -10.03
CA LEU A 83 -0.66 -0.09 -8.76
C LEU A 83 -1.46 0.76 -7.79
N GLY A 84 -1.85 0.19 -6.66
CA GLY A 84 -2.55 0.91 -5.61
C GLY A 84 -1.64 1.14 -4.42
N LEU A 85 -1.60 2.38 -3.92
CA LEU A 85 -0.84 2.76 -2.73
C LEU A 85 -1.81 3.34 -1.70
N GLN A 86 -1.82 2.81 -0.48
CA GLN A 86 -2.64 3.35 0.61
C GLN A 86 -2.05 4.63 1.19
N TRP A 87 -0.71 4.77 1.17
CA TRP A 87 -0.08 6.00 1.61
C TRP A 87 -0.12 7.06 0.51
N HIS A 88 0.25 8.28 0.87
CA HIS A 88 0.16 9.44 -0.02
C HIS A 88 1.55 9.92 -0.44
N PRO A 89 2.05 9.54 -1.62
CA PRO A 89 3.36 9.97 -2.10
C PRO A 89 3.49 11.49 -2.23
N GLU A 90 2.37 12.18 -2.43
CA GLU A 90 2.32 13.63 -2.61
C GLU A 90 2.38 14.41 -1.28
N ARG A 91 2.26 13.71 -0.14
CA ARG A 91 2.30 14.33 1.17
C ARG A 91 3.65 14.14 1.84
N ARG A 92 3.87 14.87 2.95
CA ARG A 92 5.12 14.84 3.68
C ARG A 92 5.44 13.46 4.23
N PHE A 93 6.74 13.11 4.16
CA PHE A 93 7.33 11.98 4.88
C PHE A 93 8.24 12.53 5.99
N GLU A 94 8.23 11.88 7.15
CA GLU A 94 9.12 12.23 8.26
C GLU A 94 10.48 11.57 8.14
N THR A 95 10.52 10.40 7.52
CA THR A 95 11.72 9.57 7.42
C THR A 95 12.54 9.97 6.20
N GLU A 96 13.83 10.17 6.39
CA GLU A 96 14.75 10.44 5.29
C GLU A 96 14.70 9.32 4.26
N ASN A 97 14.73 9.68 2.99
CA ASN A 97 14.67 8.76 1.83
C ASN A 97 13.34 8.01 1.63
N ALA A 98 12.36 8.19 2.50
CA ALA A 98 11.06 7.50 2.35
C ALA A 98 10.36 7.89 1.05
N GLN A 99 10.40 9.16 0.68
CA GLN A 99 9.81 9.63 -0.57
C GLN A 99 10.52 9.03 -1.78
N GLU A 100 11.84 8.95 -1.74
CA GLU A 100 12.63 8.37 -2.82
C GLU A 100 12.36 6.87 -2.96
N GLU A 101 12.20 6.14 -1.86
CA GLU A 101 11.85 4.73 -1.90
C GLU A 101 10.47 4.51 -2.53
N THR A 102 9.49 5.35 -2.21
CA THR A 102 8.17 5.32 -2.84
C THR A 102 8.28 5.60 -4.34
N ARG A 103 9.08 6.60 -4.72
CA ARG A 103 9.29 6.94 -6.12
C ARG A 103 9.84 5.77 -6.92
N LYS A 104 10.77 5.01 -6.35
CA LYS A 104 11.33 3.81 -7.00
C LYS A 104 10.25 2.76 -7.28
N ILE A 105 9.35 2.53 -6.33
CA ILE A 105 8.24 1.58 -6.50
C ILE A 105 7.38 1.98 -7.71
N VAL A 106 7.01 3.25 -7.79
CA VAL A 106 6.18 3.77 -8.89
C VAL A 106 6.91 3.66 -10.23
N LEU A 107 8.18 4.05 -10.26
CA LEU A 107 8.99 3.99 -11.49
C LEU A 107 9.21 2.56 -11.97
N ASP A 108 9.46 1.63 -11.05
CA ASP A 108 9.64 0.22 -11.39
C ASP A 108 8.36 -0.35 -11.99
N PHE A 109 7.21 0.00 -11.43
CA PHE A 109 5.92 -0.40 -11.98
C PHE A 109 5.72 0.15 -13.40
N ILE A 110 6.00 1.44 -13.60
CA ILE A 110 5.85 2.08 -14.90
C ILE A 110 6.75 1.40 -15.94
N ARG A 111 8.02 1.17 -15.60
CA ARG A 111 8.98 0.51 -16.50
C ARG A 111 8.55 -0.91 -16.86
N LYS A 112 8.05 -1.64 -15.88
CA LYS A 112 7.69 -3.06 -16.06
C LYS A 112 6.42 -3.25 -16.87
N TYR A 113 5.40 -2.41 -16.64
CA TYR A 113 4.06 -2.65 -17.17
C TYR A 113 3.54 -1.62 -18.16
N VAL A 114 4.07 -0.42 -18.17
CA VAL A 114 3.50 0.69 -18.95
C VAL A 114 4.35 1.08 -20.16
N THR A 115 5.68 1.09 -20.01
CA THR A 115 6.60 1.59 -21.04
C THR A 115 7.25 0.49 -21.89
N ARG A 116 6.68 -0.66 -21.91
CA ARG A 116 7.17 -1.74 -22.75
C ARG A 116 6.88 -1.49 -24.21
#